data_07f6ca1b94042022edebbfc9b475ba68
#
_entry.id   07f6ca1b94042022edebbfc9b475ba68
#
_cell.length_a   1.000
_cell.length_b   1.000
_cell.length_c   1.000
_cell.angle_alpha   90.00
_cell.angle_beta   90.00
_cell.angle_gamma   90.00
#
_symmetry.space_group_name_H-M   'P 1'
#
loop_
_entity.id
_entity.type
_entity.pdbx_description
1 polymer ?
#
loop_
_entity_poly.entity_id
_entity_poly.type
_entity_poly.pdbx_seq_one_letter_code
_entity_poly.pdbx_strand_id
1 'polypeptide(L)'
;VVTSTIVAYWGWRAGFLVPGVFCIFLSGLIYLALQDRPRTLGLPTVADWKKDSTPLPAAKTGQTVMTSKAQLQVLKTPAIWVLGFACACIYMTRYAINSWGVLYLQEAKGYSLIETGGILGLNTIAGIFGCVVYGFISDKFFKARRPPVTLIYGLIELTALGVIFFSSPNHPGIVTIAFICYGFTMSGLLASLGGLFAIDIASKKAAGSAMGFIGIFSYLGAGLQDQISGFLINKGSAIVNGVRTYDFSYVIYYWIGASALSLILATTLWKVKVSD
;
A
#
# COMPACT_ATOMS: atom_id res chain seq x y z
N VAL A 1 -12.09 3.43 -13.73
CA VAL A 1 -13.00 4.15 -14.65
C VAL A 1 -12.46 4.10 -16.07
N VAL A 2 -11.31 4.73 -16.36
CA VAL A 2 -10.76 4.78 -17.74
C VAL A 2 -10.61 3.39 -18.36
N THR A 3 -9.97 2.46 -17.66
CA THR A 3 -9.78 1.07 -18.15
C THR A 3 -11.11 0.34 -18.34
N SER A 4 -12.05 0.51 -17.40
CA SER A 4 -13.39 -0.11 -17.51
C SER A 4 -14.16 0.41 -18.73
N THR A 5 -14.05 1.70 -19.03
CA THR A 5 -14.63 2.30 -20.23
C THR A 5 -13.99 1.74 -21.50
N ILE A 6 -12.66 1.68 -21.56
CA ILE A 6 -11.93 1.10 -22.70
C ILE A 6 -12.35 -0.35 -22.96
N VAL A 7 -12.44 -1.15 -21.88
CA VAL A 7 -12.87 -2.56 -21.98
C VAL A 7 -14.31 -2.68 -22.48
N ALA A 8 -15.20 -1.81 -22.01
CA ALA A 8 -16.60 -1.83 -22.42
C ALA A 8 -16.81 -1.54 -23.93
N TYR A 9 -16.02 -0.61 -24.49
CA TYR A 9 -16.15 -0.21 -25.89
C TYR A 9 -15.28 -1.01 -26.86
N TRP A 10 -14.06 -1.40 -26.46
CA TRP A 10 -13.05 -2.00 -27.36
C TRP A 10 -12.60 -3.40 -26.93
N GLY A 11 -13.24 -3.96 -25.92
CA GLY A 11 -12.97 -5.31 -25.41
C GLY A 11 -11.74 -5.37 -24.49
N TRP A 12 -11.58 -6.52 -23.82
CA TRP A 12 -10.60 -6.71 -22.76
C TRP A 12 -9.13 -6.54 -23.21
N ARG A 13 -8.83 -6.86 -24.49
CA ARG A 13 -7.45 -6.69 -25.04
C ARG A 13 -7.03 -5.23 -25.09
N ALA A 14 -7.93 -4.33 -25.43
CA ALA A 14 -7.66 -2.89 -25.45
C ALA A 14 -7.38 -2.35 -24.04
N GLY A 15 -7.99 -2.93 -23.00
CA GLY A 15 -7.73 -2.61 -21.61
C GLY A 15 -6.28 -2.82 -21.16
N PHE A 16 -5.51 -3.67 -21.85
CA PHE A 16 -4.08 -3.86 -21.62
C PHE A 16 -3.21 -3.10 -22.63
N LEU A 17 -3.59 -3.10 -23.89
CA LEU A 17 -2.81 -2.48 -24.95
C LEU A 17 -2.71 -0.95 -24.79
N VAL A 18 -3.83 -0.29 -24.51
CA VAL A 18 -3.85 1.20 -24.40
C VAL A 18 -2.99 1.69 -23.25
N PRO A 19 -3.13 1.20 -22.00
CA PRO A 19 -2.22 1.57 -20.92
C PRO A 19 -0.77 1.19 -21.20
N GLY A 20 -0.52 0.02 -21.83
CA GLY A 20 0.82 -0.43 -22.18
C GLY A 20 1.53 0.51 -23.14
N VAL A 21 0.88 0.92 -24.21
CA VAL A 21 1.42 1.90 -25.18
C VAL A 21 1.66 3.25 -24.50
N PHE A 22 0.72 3.69 -23.65
CA PHE A 22 0.86 4.92 -22.90
C PHE A 22 2.06 4.89 -21.92
N CYS A 23 2.29 3.77 -21.25
CA CYS A 23 3.45 3.57 -20.38
C CYS A 23 4.77 3.62 -21.16
N ILE A 24 4.84 3.02 -22.36
CA ILE A 24 6.03 3.09 -23.22
C ILE A 24 6.32 4.54 -23.62
N PHE A 25 5.29 5.28 -24.02
CA PHE A 25 5.42 6.69 -24.38
C PHE A 25 5.92 7.53 -23.20
N LEU A 26 5.30 7.39 -22.02
CA LEU A 26 5.74 8.07 -20.80
C LEU A 26 7.15 7.70 -20.38
N SER A 27 7.54 6.43 -20.54
CA SER A 27 8.90 5.96 -20.25
C SER A 27 9.94 6.67 -21.14
N GLY A 28 9.62 6.86 -22.42
CA GLY A 28 10.46 7.65 -23.33
C GLY A 28 10.59 9.11 -22.90
N LEU A 29 9.48 9.75 -22.51
CA LEU A 29 9.51 11.13 -21.99
C LEU A 29 10.35 11.25 -20.72
N ILE A 30 10.18 10.32 -19.77
CA ILE A 30 10.96 10.29 -18.53
C ILE A 30 12.45 10.12 -18.82
N TYR A 31 12.81 9.23 -19.73
CA TYR A 31 14.19 9.00 -20.12
C TYR A 31 14.85 10.26 -20.70
N LEU A 32 14.12 11.05 -21.49
CA LEU A 32 14.62 12.28 -22.10
C LEU A 32 14.64 13.46 -21.10
N ALA A 33 13.69 13.54 -20.18
CA ALA A 33 13.51 14.70 -19.31
C ALA A 33 14.11 14.53 -17.91
N LEU A 34 14.21 13.32 -17.39
CA LEU A 34 14.64 13.07 -16.01
C LEU A 34 16.17 12.91 -15.96
N GLN A 35 16.80 13.66 -15.03
CA GLN A 35 18.23 13.54 -14.73
C GLN A 35 18.42 12.90 -13.35
N ASP A 36 19.41 12.01 -13.23
CA ASP A 36 19.63 11.22 -12.01
C ASP A 36 20.05 12.05 -10.80
N ARG A 37 20.75 13.16 -11.02
CA ARG A 37 21.31 13.97 -9.92
C ARG A 37 21.29 15.46 -10.25
N PRO A 38 21.08 16.34 -9.26
CA PRO A 38 21.19 17.79 -9.47
C PRO A 38 22.52 18.23 -10.08
N ARG A 39 23.61 17.56 -9.74
CA ARG A 39 24.96 17.86 -10.27
C ARG A 39 25.10 17.66 -11.78
N THR A 40 24.32 16.75 -12.38
CA THR A 40 24.34 16.55 -13.84
C THR A 40 23.75 17.74 -14.60
N LEU A 41 22.95 18.56 -13.90
CA LEU A 41 22.37 19.81 -14.39
C LEU A 41 23.20 21.05 -13.95
N GLY A 42 24.39 20.86 -13.37
CA GLY A 42 25.19 21.97 -12.84
C GLY A 42 24.63 22.61 -11.55
N LEU A 43 23.63 22.00 -10.92
CA LEU A 43 23.02 22.49 -9.71
C LEU A 43 23.82 22.04 -8.46
N PRO A 44 23.82 22.83 -7.35
CA PRO A 44 24.43 22.43 -6.09
C PRO A 44 23.78 21.16 -5.53
N THR A 45 24.50 20.44 -4.69
CA THR A 45 23.90 19.29 -4.00
C THR A 45 22.81 19.77 -3.04
N VAL A 46 21.86 18.86 -2.70
CA VAL A 46 20.79 19.15 -1.73
C VAL A 46 21.37 19.58 -0.37
N ALA A 47 22.51 19.01 0.03
CA ALA A 47 23.21 19.38 1.26
C ALA A 47 23.75 20.81 1.18
N ASP A 48 24.40 21.19 0.08
CA ASP A 48 24.92 22.53 -0.16
C ASP A 48 23.78 23.56 -0.20
N TRP A 49 22.66 23.21 -0.83
CA TRP A 49 21.49 24.09 -0.93
C TRP A 49 20.79 24.30 0.42
N LYS A 50 20.68 23.24 1.23
CA LYS A 50 20.07 23.32 2.58
C LYS A 50 21.02 23.87 3.64
N LYS A 51 22.29 24.15 3.29
CA LYS A 51 23.34 24.53 4.24
C LYS A 51 23.47 23.52 5.40
N ASP A 52 23.26 22.24 5.11
CA ASP A 52 23.37 21.15 6.07
C ASP A 52 24.87 20.97 6.37
N SER A 53 25.29 21.37 7.57
CA SER A 53 26.69 21.31 8.03
C SER A 53 27.19 19.89 8.32
N THR A 54 26.38 18.87 8.04
CA THR A 54 26.82 17.48 8.15
C THR A 54 27.81 17.17 7.03
N PRO A 55 29.11 16.92 7.34
CA PRO A 55 30.08 16.60 6.32
C PRO A 55 29.64 15.35 5.56
N LEU A 56 29.32 15.51 4.26
CA LEU A 56 29.21 14.34 3.39
C LEU A 56 30.55 13.63 3.42
N PRO A 57 30.63 12.36 3.83
CA PRO A 57 31.88 11.63 3.77
C PRO A 57 32.36 11.68 2.31
N ALA A 58 33.56 12.24 2.09
CA ALA A 58 34.22 12.18 0.81
C ALA A 58 34.19 10.73 0.31
N ALA A 59 33.83 10.54 -0.96
CA ALA A 59 33.77 9.22 -1.57
C ALA A 59 35.15 8.56 -1.54
N LYS A 60 35.45 7.86 -0.45
CA LYS A 60 36.66 7.04 -0.33
C LYS A 60 36.33 5.66 -0.90
N THR A 61 37.21 5.15 -1.70
CA THR A 61 37.18 3.88 -2.43
C THR A 61 37.00 2.62 -1.51
N GLY A 62 36.84 2.78 -0.21
CA GLY A 62 36.61 1.72 0.78
C GLY A 62 35.15 1.59 1.25
N GLN A 63 34.19 2.34 0.71
CA GLN A 63 32.79 2.40 1.22
C GLN A 63 31.96 1.15 0.94
N THR A 64 32.33 0.29 -0.02
CA THR A 64 31.54 -0.89 -0.40
C THR A 64 31.43 -1.91 0.73
N VAL A 65 32.51 -2.12 1.50
CA VAL A 65 32.54 -3.10 2.61
C VAL A 65 31.75 -2.61 3.83
N MET A 66 31.81 -1.30 4.13
CA MET A 66 31.05 -0.73 5.26
C MET A 66 29.54 -0.70 4.97
N THR A 67 29.14 -0.50 3.73
CA THR A 67 27.74 -0.52 3.31
C THR A 67 27.15 -1.94 3.44
N SER A 68 27.90 -2.97 3.06
CA SER A 68 27.50 -4.38 3.19
C SER A 68 27.25 -4.79 4.66
N LYS A 69 28.11 -4.34 5.59
CA LYS A 69 27.90 -4.60 7.03
C LYS A 69 26.66 -3.89 7.58
N ALA A 70 26.40 -2.66 7.17
CA ALA A 70 25.19 -1.92 7.57
C ALA A 70 23.92 -2.58 7.03
N GLN A 71 23.95 -3.09 5.80
CA GLN A 71 22.85 -3.83 5.20
C GLN A 71 22.53 -5.14 5.96
N LEU A 72 23.57 -5.90 6.33
CA LEU A 72 23.41 -7.10 7.14
C LEU A 72 22.89 -6.80 8.56
N GLN A 73 23.22 -5.67 9.13
CA GLN A 73 22.68 -5.23 10.42
C GLN A 73 21.16 -5.04 10.39
N VAL A 74 20.58 -4.60 9.28
CA VAL A 74 19.12 -4.48 9.12
C VAL A 74 18.45 -5.83 9.37
N LEU A 75 18.97 -6.89 8.79
CA LEU A 75 18.42 -8.25 8.94
C LEU A 75 18.51 -8.79 10.38
N LYS A 76 19.40 -8.24 11.20
CA LYS A 76 19.55 -8.61 12.61
C LYS A 76 18.62 -7.81 13.54
N THR A 77 17.93 -6.78 13.03
CA THR A 77 17.06 -5.92 13.83
C THR A 77 15.65 -6.53 13.93
N PRO A 78 15.20 -7.00 15.11
CA PRO A 78 13.88 -7.64 15.24
C PRO A 78 12.73 -6.75 14.80
N ALA A 79 12.84 -5.43 15.02
CA ALA A 79 11.81 -4.46 14.61
C ALA A 79 11.55 -4.47 13.08
N ILE A 80 12.57 -4.74 12.25
CA ILE A 80 12.41 -4.83 10.79
C ILE A 80 11.61 -6.08 10.38
N TRP A 81 11.77 -7.19 11.10
CA TRP A 81 10.97 -8.39 10.87
C TRP A 81 9.50 -8.17 11.24
N VAL A 82 9.25 -7.58 12.42
CA VAL A 82 7.90 -7.23 12.85
C VAL A 82 7.25 -6.28 11.84
N LEU A 83 7.98 -5.28 11.36
CA LEU A 83 7.51 -4.35 10.34
C LEU A 83 7.23 -5.06 9.01
N GLY A 84 8.10 -5.99 8.60
CA GLY A 84 7.89 -6.83 7.41
C GLY A 84 6.60 -7.64 7.48
N PHE A 85 6.33 -8.31 8.61
CA PHE A 85 5.09 -9.04 8.82
C PHE A 85 3.86 -8.12 8.88
N ALA A 86 3.96 -6.96 9.53
CA ALA A 86 2.89 -5.96 9.52
C ALA A 86 2.57 -5.49 8.10
N CYS A 87 3.62 -5.25 7.28
CA CYS A 87 3.46 -4.90 5.87
C CYS A 87 2.86 -6.05 5.06
N ALA A 88 3.26 -7.30 5.27
CA ALA A 88 2.63 -8.44 4.62
C ALA A 88 1.11 -8.45 4.87
N CYS A 89 0.71 -8.30 6.12
CA CYS A 89 -0.70 -8.33 6.52
C CYS A 89 -1.51 -7.16 5.92
N ILE A 90 -0.99 -5.93 5.93
CA ILE A 90 -1.70 -4.79 5.34
C ILE A 90 -1.77 -4.89 3.81
N TYR A 91 -0.75 -5.47 3.16
CA TYR A 91 -0.77 -5.76 1.73
C TYR A 91 -1.79 -6.85 1.38
N MET A 92 -1.98 -7.85 2.25
CA MET A 92 -3.07 -8.82 2.08
C MET A 92 -4.42 -8.10 1.98
N THR A 93 -4.73 -7.17 2.89
CA THR A 93 -5.99 -6.43 2.87
C THR A 93 -6.11 -5.53 1.65
N ARG A 94 -5.03 -4.82 1.28
CA ARG A 94 -5.02 -3.99 0.07
C ARG A 94 -5.33 -4.79 -1.19
N TYR A 95 -4.62 -5.90 -1.39
CA TYR A 95 -4.79 -6.73 -2.58
C TYR A 95 -6.11 -7.50 -2.57
N ALA A 96 -6.68 -7.80 -1.40
CA ALA A 96 -8.04 -8.31 -1.28
C ALA A 96 -9.06 -7.40 -1.99
N ILE A 97 -9.02 -6.11 -1.68
CA ILE A 97 -9.91 -5.14 -2.31
C ILE A 97 -9.57 -4.91 -3.79
N ASN A 98 -8.29 -4.87 -4.15
CA ASN A 98 -7.88 -4.64 -5.53
C ASN A 98 -8.21 -5.81 -6.47
N SER A 99 -7.99 -7.06 -6.02
CA SER A 99 -8.21 -8.26 -6.85
C SER A 99 -9.67 -8.74 -6.80
N TRP A 100 -10.30 -8.70 -5.62
CA TRP A 100 -11.61 -9.31 -5.39
C TRP A 100 -12.72 -8.29 -5.15
N GLY A 101 -12.40 -7.00 -4.99
CA GLY A 101 -13.39 -5.96 -4.68
C GLY A 101 -14.44 -5.78 -5.76
N VAL A 102 -14.08 -5.92 -7.05
CA VAL A 102 -15.04 -5.86 -8.15
C VAL A 102 -16.03 -7.03 -8.05
N LEU A 103 -15.52 -8.25 -7.91
CA LEU A 103 -16.35 -9.45 -7.79
C LEU A 103 -17.26 -9.37 -6.54
N TYR A 104 -16.72 -8.93 -5.41
CA TYR A 104 -17.48 -8.76 -4.18
C TYR A 104 -18.63 -7.76 -4.33
N LEU A 105 -18.37 -6.59 -4.92
CA LEU A 105 -19.40 -5.56 -5.10
C LEU A 105 -20.48 -5.99 -6.07
N GLN A 106 -20.13 -6.74 -7.11
CA GLN A 106 -21.11 -7.25 -8.08
C GLN A 106 -21.92 -8.41 -7.49
N GLU A 107 -21.26 -9.44 -6.96
CA GLU A 107 -21.92 -10.69 -6.55
C GLU A 107 -22.56 -10.60 -5.16
N ALA A 108 -21.89 -9.97 -4.20
CA ALA A 108 -22.41 -9.89 -2.82
C ALA A 108 -23.29 -8.65 -2.57
N LYS A 109 -23.05 -7.54 -3.28
CA LYS A 109 -23.82 -6.29 -3.12
C LYS A 109 -24.77 -6.01 -4.29
N GLY A 110 -24.65 -6.70 -5.41
CA GLY A 110 -25.52 -6.55 -6.58
C GLY A 110 -25.31 -5.26 -7.38
N TYR A 111 -24.13 -4.61 -7.25
CA TYR A 111 -23.84 -3.38 -7.97
C TYR A 111 -23.42 -3.64 -9.41
N SER A 112 -23.77 -2.74 -10.32
CA SER A 112 -23.33 -2.78 -11.70
C SER A 112 -21.81 -2.57 -11.81
N LEU A 113 -21.23 -2.99 -12.95
CA LEU A 113 -19.80 -2.80 -13.24
C LEU A 113 -19.39 -1.31 -13.20
N ILE A 114 -20.28 -0.42 -13.65
CA ILE A 114 -20.04 1.04 -13.69
C ILE A 114 -20.03 1.60 -12.28
N GLU A 115 -21.00 1.25 -11.45
CA GLU A 115 -21.05 1.67 -10.04
C GLU A 115 -19.85 1.16 -9.27
N THR A 116 -19.51 -0.10 -9.43
CA THR A 116 -18.32 -0.73 -8.84
C THR A 116 -17.03 0.01 -9.24
N GLY A 117 -16.87 0.31 -10.54
CA GLY A 117 -15.73 1.07 -11.04
C GLY A 117 -15.69 2.49 -10.49
N GLY A 118 -16.84 3.12 -10.28
CA GLY A 118 -16.96 4.44 -9.64
C GLY A 118 -16.52 4.42 -8.17
N ILE A 119 -17.00 3.46 -7.39
CA ILE A 119 -16.66 3.28 -5.97
C ILE A 119 -15.15 3.05 -5.81
N LEU A 120 -14.58 2.11 -6.57
CA LEU A 120 -13.14 1.83 -6.52
C LEU A 120 -12.29 3.00 -7.06
N GLY A 121 -12.81 3.77 -8.01
CA GLY A 121 -12.19 5.01 -8.47
C GLY A 121 -12.12 6.06 -7.37
N LEU A 122 -13.21 6.29 -6.65
CA LEU A 122 -13.25 7.21 -5.49
C LEU A 122 -12.32 6.76 -4.37
N ASN A 123 -12.29 5.46 -4.08
CA ASN A 123 -11.33 4.86 -3.15
C ASN A 123 -9.87 5.21 -3.51
N THR A 124 -9.52 5.11 -4.78
CA THR A 124 -8.17 5.41 -5.26
C THR A 124 -7.84 6.90 -5.16
N ILE A 125 -8.78 7.77 -5.54
CA ILE A 125 -8.61 9.24 -5.43
C ILE A 125 -8.44 9.64 -3.96
N ALA A 126 -9.29 9.12 -3.07
CA ALA A 126 -9.19 9.36 -1.63
C ALA A 126 -7.82 8.95 -1.08
N GLY A 127 -7.25 7.87 -1.60
CA GLY A 127 -5.92 7.38 -1.23
C GLY A 127 -4.80 8.37 -1.53
N ILE A 128 -4.88 9.12 -2.64
CA ILE A 128 -3.89 10.15 -2.98
C ILE A 128 -3.84 11.22 -1.88
N PHE A 129 -5.00 11.67 -1.42
CA PHE A 129 -5.07 12.65 -0.32
C PHE A 129 -4.67 12.01 1.02
N GLY A 130 -5.04 10.77 1.25
CA GLY A 130 -4.80 10.06 2.51
C GLY A 130 -3.32 9.94 2.87
N CYS A 131 -2.44 9.62 1.92
CA CYS A 131 -1.01 9.52 2.17
C CYS A 131 -0.37 10.89 2.46
N VAL A 132 -0.81 11.97 1.78
CA VAL A 132 -0.34 13.34 2.03
C VAL A 132 -0.76 13.81 3.41
N VAL A 133 -2.04 13.62 3.76
CA VAL A 133 -2.59 14.02 5.06
C VAL A 133 -1.96 13.20 6.19
N TYR A 134 -1.68 11.91 5.98
CA TYR A 134 -0.94 11.10 6.95
C TYR A 134 0.42 11.74 7.29
N GLY A 135 1.22 12.08 6.28
CA GLY A 135 2.51 12.73 6.47
C GLY A 135 2.38 14.06 7.23
N PHE A 136 1.46 14.92 6.79
CA PHE A 136 1.21 16.20 7.44
C PHE A 136 0.79 16.06 8.92
N ILE A 137 -0.13 15.16 9.23
CA ILE A 137 -0.58 14.91 10.62
C ILE A 137 0.60 14.40 11.45
N SER A 138 1.34 13.42 10.93
CA SER A 138 2.48 12.84 11.63
C SER A 138 3.55 13.88 11.96
N ASP A 139 3.90 14.72 11.00
CA ASP A 139 5.00 15.68 11.16
C ASP A 139 4.58 16.89 12.02
N LYS A 140 3.38 17.43 11.81
CA LYS A 140 2.93 18.66 12.48
C LYS A 140 2.39 18.41 13.88
N PHE A 141 1.55 17.38 14.07
CA PHE A 141 0.87 17.15 15.35
C PHE A 141 1.62 16.17 16.26
N PHE A 142 2.32 15.20 15.69
CA PHE A 142 3.01 14.16 16.43
C PHE A 142 4.54 14.24 16.37
N LYS A 143 5.10 15.37 15.88
CA LYS A 143 6.55 15.60 15.81
C LYS A 143 7.30 14.46 15.12
N ALA A 144 6.78 14.00 13.95
CA ALA A 144 7.26 12.88 13.16
C ALA A 144 7.19 11.50 13.87
N ARG A 145 6.43 11.37 14.97
CA ARG A 145 6.18 10.06 15.60
C ARG A 145 5.10 9.32 14.80
N ARG A 146 5.47 8.23 14.14
CA ARG A 146 4.59 7.47 13.24
C ARG A 146 3.52 6.62 13.97
N PRO A 147 3.82 5.96 15.13
CA PRO A 147 2.88 5.01 15.73
C PRO A 147 1.49 5.58 16.07
N PRO A 148 1.34 6.80 16.65
CA PRO A 148 0.02 7.32 16.98
C PRO A 148 -0.88 7.51 15.74
N VAL A 149 -0.32 8.04 14.65
CA VAL A 149 -1.08 8.27 13.41
C VAL A 149 -1.44 6.95 12.74
N THR A 150 -0.51 5.99 12.74
CA THR A 150 -0.75 4.63 12.25
C THR A 150 -1.90 3.96 13.01
N LEU A 151 -1.98 4.12 14.34
CA LEU A 151 -3.07 3.59 15.15
C LEU A 151 -4.42 4.22 14.76
N ILE A 152 -4.48 5.55 14.64
CA ILE A 152 -5.70 6.26 14.24
C ILE A 152 -6.16 5.79 12.86
N TYR A 153 -5.26 5.78 11.89
CA TYR A 153 -5.57 5.35 10.52
C TYR A 153 -6.00 3.88 10.47
N GLY A 154 -5.33 3.00 11.22
CA GLY A 154 -5.69 1.58 11.27
C GLY A 154 -7.05 1.32 11.92
N LEU A 155 -7.42 2.08 12.95
CA LEU A 155 -8.75 1.96 13.55
C LEU A 155 -9.85 2.44 12.59
N ILE A 156 -9.64 3.53 11.87
CA ILE A 156 -10.57 4.02 10.86
C ILE A 156 -10.68 3.01 9.71
N GLU A 157 -9.55 2.44 9.26
CA GLU A 157 -9.50 1.43 8.22
C GLU A 157 -10.28 0.18 8.60
N LEU A 158 -10.07 -0.38 9.80
CA LEU A 158 -10.81 -1.53 10.31
C LEU A 158 -12.31 -1.26 10.42
N THR A 159 -12.68 -0.06 10.88
CA THR A 159 -14.08 0.36 10.94
C THR A 159 -14.69 0.44 9.55
N ALA A 160 -13.97 1.02 8.60
CA ALA A 160 -14.40 1.12 7.21
C ALA A 160 -14.59 -0.27 6.57
N LEU A 161 -13.66 -1.21 6.79
CA LEU A 161 -13.82 -2.61 6.35
C LEU A 161 -15.05 -3.27 6.96
N GLY A 162 -15.29 -3.07 8.25
CA GLY A 162 -16.50 -3.55 8.92
C GLY A 162 -17.77 -3.01 8.25
N VAL A 163 -17.82 -1.73 7.94
CA VAL A 163 -18.96 -1.12 7.25
C VAL A 163 -19.09 -1.66 5.82
N ILE A 164 -17.99 -1.78 5.06
CA ILE A 164 -18.00 -2.32 3.68
C ILE A 164 -18.61 -3.72 3.66
N PHE A 165 -18.19 -4.59 4.57
CA PHE A 165 -18.59 -5.99 4.51
C PHE A 165 -19.96 -6.27 5.16
N PHE A 166 -20.28 -5.61 6.26
CA PHE A 166 -21.49 -5.90 7.05
C PHE A 166 -22.66 -4.95 6.79
N SER A 167 -22.48 -3.86 6.00
CA SER A 167 -23.61 -3.00 5.64
C SER A 167 -24.57 -3.67 4.65
N SER A 168 -25.84 -3.26 4.70
CA SER A 168 -26.84 -3.73 3.75
C SER A 168 -26.54 -3.25 2.31
N PRO A 169 -26.78 -4.09 1.28
CA PRO A 169 -26.68 -3.70 -0.13
C PRO A 169 -27.55 -2.50 -0.51
N ASN A 170 -28.66 -2.29 0.21
CA ASN A 170 -29.64 -1.25 -0.09
C ASN A 170 -29.17 0.19 0.20
N HIS A 171 -27.97 0.35 0.75
CA HIS A 171 -27.41 1.66 1.09
C HIS A 171 -26.08 1.94 0.36
N PRO A 172 -26.11 2.14 -0.97
CA PRO A 172 -24.88 2.32 -1.77
C PRO A 172 -24.04 3.53 -1.32
N GLY A 173 -24.69 4.58 -0.80
CA GLY A 173 -23.99 5.76 -0.27
C GLY A 173 -23.11 5.45 0.94
N ILE A 174 -23.57 4.60 1.86
CA ILE A 174 -22.80 4.18 3.04
C ILE A 174 -21.59 3.36 2.61
N VAL A 175 -21.79 2.42 1.69
CA VAL A 175 -20.69 1.60 1.13
C VAL A 175 -19.66 2.48 0.43
N THR A 176 -20.10 3.45 -0.37
CA THR A 176 -19.21 4.39 -1.06
C THR A 176 -18.38 5.22 -0.09
N ILE A 177 -19.00 5.78 0.95
CA ILE A 177 -18.28 6.55 1.98
C ILE A 177 -17.28 5.65 2.70
N ALA A 178 -17.65 4.43 3.04
CA ALA A 178 -16.75 3.48 3.67
C ALA A 178 -15.54 3.14 2.78
N PHE A 179 -15.73 2.97 1.46
CA PHE A 179 -14.64 2.79 0.51
C PHE A 179 -13.74 4.03 0.39
N ILE A 180 -14.29 5.24 0.45
CA ILE A 180 -13.52 6.49 0.48
C ILE A 180 -12.65 6.53 1.75
N CYS A 181 -13.22 6.25 2.92
CA CYS A 181 -12.49 6.19 4.19
C CYS A 181 -11.40 5.11 4.17
N TYR A 182 -11.73 3.92 3.65
CA TYR A 182 -10.78 2.83 3.48
C TYR A 182 -9.60 3.24 2.58
N GLY A 183 -9.86 3.78 1.39
CA GLY A 183 -8.80 4.21 0.47
C GLY A 183 -7.90 5.29 1.06
N PHE A 184 -8.53 6.27 1.71
CA PHE A 184 -7.82 7.35 2.39
C PHE A 184 -6.86 6.82 3.46
N THR A 185 -7.34 5.95 4.34
CA THR A 185 -6.52 5.42 5.45
C THR A 185 -5.52 4.36 4.98
N MET A 186 -5.92 3.47 4.08
CA MET A 186 -5.06 2.42 3.54
C MET A 186 -3.80 2.99 2.89
N SER A 187 -3.93 4.04 2.08
CA SER A 187 -2.77 4.65 1.40
C SER A 187 -1.79 5.30 2.39
N GLY A 188 -2.29 5.92 3.46
CA GLY A 188 -1.46 6.44 4.55
C GLY A 188 -0.72 5.34 5.31
N LEU A 189 -1.41 4.22 5.62
CA LEU A 189 -0.81 3.06 6.27
C LEU A 189 0.29 2.43 5.42
N LEU A 190 0.07 2.30 4.11
CA LEU A 190 1.08 1.76 3.19
C LEU A 190 2.32 2.64 3.10
N ALA A 191 2.15 3.96 3.00
CA ALA A 191 3.26 4.91 3.01
C ALA A 191 4.04 4.87 4.33
N SER A 192 3.32 4.69 5.44
CA SER A 192 3.90 4.61 6.77
C SER A 192 4.69 3.32 6.97
N LEU A 193 4.01 2.18 6.91
CA LEU A 193 4.60 0.86 7.22
C LEU A 193 5.63 0.43 6.17
N GLY A 194 5.33 0.65 4.88
CA GLY A 194 6.21 0.25 3.78
C GLY A 194 7.40 1.19 3.54
N GLY A 195 7.37 2.40 4.07
CA GLY A 195 8.40 3.41 3.83
C GLY A 195 8.90 4.11 5.08
N LEU A 196 8.06 4.94 5.71
CA LEU A 196 8.49 5.86 6.76
C LEU A 196 9.06 5.14 7.99
N PHE A 197 8.40 4.09 8.48
CA PHE A 197 8.94 3.29 9.59
C PHE A 197 10.28 2.63 9.25
N ALA A 198 10.45 2.17 8.01
CA ALA A 198 11.70 1.56 7.59
C ALA A 198 12.87 2.54 7.64
N ILE A 199 12.63 3.78 7.21
CA ILE A 199 13.62 4.86 7.23
C ILE A 199 13.93 5.28 8.65
N ASP A 200 12.92 5.33 9.53
CA ASP A 200 13.07 5.75 10.92
C ASP A 200 13.82 4.68 11.76
N ILE A 201 13.66 3.38 11.45
CA ILE A 201 14.30 2.27 12.19
C ILE A 201 15.71 1.98 11.66
N ALA A 202 15.92 2.09 10.35
CA ALA A 202 17.20 1.79 9.72
C ALA A 202 18.12 3.02 9.68
N SER A 203 19.44 2.78 9.75
CA SER A 203 20.39 3.87 9.50
C SER A 203 20.24 4.42 8.07
N LYS A 204 20.54 5.70 7.85
CA LYS A 204 20.45 6.36 6.53
C LYS A 204 21.15 5.58 5.41
N LYS A 205 22.25 4.86 5.72
CA LYS A 205 23.01 4.05 4.76
C LYS A 205 22.35 2.72 4.42
N ALA A 206 21.45 2.23 5.26
CA ALA A 206 20.78 0.93 5.15
C ALA A 206 19.27 1.05 4.83
N ALA A 207 18.73 2.27 4.74
CA ALA A 207 17.31 2.53 4.53
C ALA A 207 16.77 1.83 3.26
N GLY A 208 17.50 1.88 2.16
CA GLY A 208 17.10 1.19 0.92
C GLY A 208 17.02 -0.33 1.08
N SER A 209 17.96 -0.94 1.83
CA SER A 209 17.94 -2.38 2.11
C SER A 209 16.78 -2.75 3.04
N ALA A 210 16.44 -1.91 4.02
CA ALA A 210 15.30 -2.10 4.90
C ALA A 210 13.99 -2.06 4.10
N MET A 211 13.82 -1.06 3.24
CA MET A 211 12.63 -0.94 2.38
C MET A 211 12.53 -2.12 1.40
N GLY A 212 13.64 -2.54 0.81
CA GLY A 212 13.66 -3.72 -0.08
C GLY A 212 13.27 -5.00 0.64
N PHE A 213 13.77 -5.21 1.86
CA PHE A 213 13.42 -6.37 2.69
C PHE A 213 11.91 -6.38 3.04
N ILE A 214 11.38 -5.24 3.49
CA ILE A 214 9.95 -5.08 3.78
C ILE A 214 9.12 -5.30 2.51
N GLY A 215 9.60 -4.83 1.36
CA GLY A 215 8.96 -5.05 0.05
C GLY A 215 8.79 -6.54 -0.28
N ILE A 216 9.79 -7.38 0.03
CA ILE A 216 9.68 -8.84 -0.16
C ILE A 216 8.50 -9.39 0.65
N PHE A 217 8.39 -9.05 1.94
CA PHE A 217 7.28 -9.48 2.78
C PHE A 217 5.93 -8.98 2.26
N SER A 218 5.87 -7.73 1.82
CA SER A 218 4.66 -7.11 1.27
C SER A 218 4.13 -7.89 0.07
N TYR A 219 4.98 -8.22 -0.89
CA TYR A 219 4.56 -8.93 -2.09
C TYR A 219 4.35 -10.43 -1.87
N LEU A 220 5.07 -11.05 -0.95
CA LEU A 220 4.76 -12.41 -0.49
C LEU A 220 3.36 -12.45 0.14
N GLY A 221 3.03 -11.47 1.00
CA GLY A 221 1.70 -11.32 1.56
C GLY A 221 0.63 -11.16 0.48
N ALA A 222 0.86 -10.30 -0.51
CA ALA A 222 -0.05 -10.09 -1.63
C ALA A 222 -0.29 -11.38 -2.43
N GLY A 223 0.77 -12.12 -2.76
CA GLY A 223 0.64 -13.39 -3.50
C GLY A 223 -0.08 -14.48 -2.71
N LEU A 224 0.24 -14.62 -1.42
CA LEU A 224 -0.46 -15.56 -0.52
C LEU A 224 -1.94 -15.21 -0.37
N GLN A 225 -2.25 -13.93 -0.30
CA GLN A 225 -3.63 -13.44 -0.21
C GLN A 225 -4.48 -13.89 -1.39
N ASP A 226 -4.00 -13.78 -2.62
CA ASP A 226 -4.77 -14.17 -3.80
C ASP A 226 -5.05 -15.68 -3.80
N GLN A 227 -4.08 -16.51 -3.41
CA GLN A 227 -4.25 -17.97 -3.29
C GLN A 227 -5.26 -18.33 -2.21
N ILE A 228 -5.10 -17.76 -1.00
CA ILE A 228 -5.99 -18.05 0.13
C ILE A 228 -7.40 -17.56 -0.14
N SER A 229 -7.56 -16.34 -0.68
CA SER A 229 -8.87 -15.78 -1.00
C SER A 229 -9.57 -16.61 -2.08
N GLY A 230 -8.87 -16.98 -3.15
CA GLY A 230 -9.44 -17.84 -4.19
C GLY A 230 -9.89 -19.20 -3.65
N PHE A 231 -9.10 -19.81 -2.76
CA PHE A 231 -9.48 -21.07 -2.10
C PHE A 231 -10.71 -20.90 -1.19
N LEU A 232 -10.75 -19.87 -0.35
CA LEU A 232 -11.86 -19.63 0.58
C LEU A 232 -13.17 -19.31 -0.15
N ILE A 233 -13.12 -18.47 -1.19
CA ILE A 233 -14.28 -18.13 -2.03
C ILE A 233 -14.76 -19.36 -2.78
N ASN A 234 -13.85 -20.17 -3.33
CA ASN A 234 -14.22 -21.39 -4.04
C ASN A 234 -14.88 -22.43 -3.11
N LYS A 235 -14.36 -22.56 -1.87
CA LYS A 235 -14.93 -23.45 -0.84
C LYS A 235 -16.36 -23.05 -0.44
N GLY A 236 -16.66 -21.75 -0.41
CA GLY A 236 -17.99 -21.22 -0.09
C GLY A 236 -18.92 -21.15 -1.30
N SER A 237 -18.42 -21.27 -2.54
CA SER A 237 -19.25 -21.17 -3.74
C SER A 237 -20.02 -22.44 -4.03
N ALA A 238 -21.27 -22.30 -4.49
CA ALA A 238 -22.14 -23.40 -4.93
C ALA A 238 -22.70 -23.13 -6.34
N ILE A 239 -23.09 -24.18 -7.04
CA ILE A 239 -23.83 -24.06 -8.31
C ILE A 239 -25.31 -24.30 -8.00
N VAL A 240 -26.11 -23.22 -8.09
CA VAL A 240 -27.54 -23.25 -7.88
C VAL A 240 -28.23 -22.95 -9.20
N ASN A 241 -29.06 -23.87 -9.68
CA ASN A 241 -29.76 -23.73 -10.96
C ASN A 241 -28.85 -23.43 -12.16
N GLY A 242 -27.63 -24.00 -12.19
CA GLY A 242 -26.65 -23.77 -13.27
C GLY A 242 -25.89 -22.42 -13.17
N VAL A 243 -26.20 -21.60 -12.19
CA VAL A 243 -25.49 -20.32 -11.91
C VAL A 243 -24.58 -20.49 -10.71
N ARG A 244 -23.34 -20.03 -10.83
CA ARG A 244 -22.38 -20.05 -9.71
C ARG A 244 -22.68 -18.90 -8.76
N THR A 245 -22.99 -19.25 -7.51
CA THR A 245 -23.15 -18.29 -6.40
C THR A 245 -21.91 -18.28 -5.55
N TYR A 246 -21.45 -17.08 -5.15
CA TYR A 246 -20.24 -16.90 -4.38
C TYR A 246 -20.59 -16.57 -2.92
N ASP A 247 -19.98 -17.29 -1.97
CA ASP A 247 -20.05 -16.96 -0.54
C ASP A 247 -18.71 -16.36 -0.09
N PHE A 248 -18.78 -15.12 0.38
CA PHE A 248 -17.62 -14.37 0.86
C PHE A 248 -17.44 -14.43 2.38
N SER A 249 -18.28 -15.15 3.11
CA SER A 249 -18.28 -15.14 4.57
C SER A 249 -16.93 -15.47 5.17
N TYR A 250 -16.30 -16.57 4.73
CA TYR A 250 -15.00 -16.99 5.26
C TYR A 250 -13.87 -16.03 4.90
N VAL A 251 -13.87 -15.50 3.69
CA VAL A 251 -12.79 -14.65 3.22
C VAL A 251 -12.85 -13.25 3.83
N ILE A 252 -14.04 -12.75 4.16
CA ILE A 252 -14.22 -11.47 4.87
C ILE A 252 -13.52 -11.49 6.22
N TYR A 253 -13.71 -12.55 7.02
CA TYR A 253 -13.03 -12.69 8.31
C TYR A 253 -11.51 -12.78 8.15
N TYR A 254 -11.03 -13.44 7.10
CA TYR A 254 -9.61 -13.48 6.77
C TYR A 254 -9.05 -12.09 6.45
N TRP A 255 -9.74 -11.28 5.65
CA TRP A 255 -9.30 -9.93 5.27
C TRP A 255 -9.29 -8.98 6.46
N ILE A 256 -10.35 -8.98 7.28
CA ILE A 256 -10.42 -8.17 8.52
C ILE A 256 -9.35 -8.63 9.51
N GLY A 257 -9.17 -9.93 9.66
CA GLY A 257 -8.15 -10.51 10.54
C GLY A 257 -6.73 -10.13 10.14
N ALA A 258 -6.42 -10.11 8.85
CA ALA A 258 -5.13 -9.65 8.34
C ALA A 258 -4.89 -8.17 8.66
N SER A 259 -5.88 -7.30 8.44
CA SER A 259 -5.76 -5.88 8.80
C SER A 259 -5.58 -5.67 10.31
N ALA A 260 -6.38 -6.35 11.12
CA ALA A 260 -6.26 -6.28 12.58
C ALA A 260 -4.88 -6.74 13.06
N LEU A 261 -4.35 -7.85 12.50
CA LEU A 261 -3.03 -8.35 12.82
C LEU A 261 -1.93 -7.36 12.42
N SER A 262 -2.05 -6.72 11.25
CA SER A 262 -1.13 -5.65 10.84
C SER A 262 -1.09 -4.52 11.86
N LEU A 263 -2.26 -4.06 12.31
CA LEU A 263 -2.36 -2.99 13.29
C LEU A 263 -1.76 -3.39 14.64
N ILE A 264 -2.03 -4.61 15.12
CA ILE A 264 -1.44 -5.15 16.36
C ILE A 264 0.08 -5.18 16.24
N LEU A 265 0.63 -5.71 15.15
CA LEU A 265 2.08 -5.74 14.93
C LEU A 265 2.68 -4.33 14.87
N ALA A 266 2.01 -3.39 14.20
CA ALA A 266 2.45 -2.00 14.14
C ALA A 266 2.49 -1.34 15.52
N THR A 267 1.54 -1.66 16.43
CA THR A 267 1.55 -1.12 17.80
C THR A 267 2.70 -1.66 18.65
N THR A 268 3.23 -2.85 18.38
CA THR A 268 4.42 -3.36 19.09
C THR A 268 5.67 -2.53 18.81
N LEU A 269 5.69 -1.79 17.69
CA LEU A 269 6.79 -0.90 17.30
C LEU A 269 6.73 0.48 17.98
N TRP A 270 5.77 0.70 18.92
CA TRP A 270 5.54 2.01 19.58
C TRP A 270 6.76 2.61 20.26
N LYS A 271 7.62 1.77 20.83
CA LYS A 271 8.80 2.17 21.63
C LYS A 271 10.12 2.05 20.87
N VAL A 272 10.07 1.69 19.59
CA VAL A 272 11.30 1.56 18.79
C VAL A 272 11.89 2.94 18.60
N LYS A 273 13.16 3.08 19.02
CA LYS A 273 13.92 4.34 18.87
C LYS A 273 14.28 4.55 17.41
N VAL A 274 14.11 5.78 16.94
CA VAL A 274 14.63 6.22 15.65
C VAL A 274 16.15 6.14 15.70
N SER A 275 16.74 5.54 14.67
CA SER A 275 18.21 5.49 14.52
C SER A 275 18.68 6.85 14.01
N ASP A 276 19.43 7.58 14.82
CA ASP A 276 20.10 8.84 14.43
C ASP A 276 21.16 8.62 13.33
#